data_302fce08b49ac5a9dc7610e680a782f7
#
_entry.id   302fce08b49ac5a9dc7610e680a782f7
#
_cell.length_a   1.000
_cell.length_b   1.000
_cell.length_c   1.000
_cell.angle_alpha   90.00
_cell.angle_beta   90.00
_cell.angle_gamma   90.00
#
_symmetry.space_group_name_H-M   'P 1'
#
loop_
_entity.id
_entity.type
_entity.pdbx_description
1 polymer ?
#
loop_
_entity_poly.entity_id
_entity_poly.type
_entity_poly.pdbx_seq_one_letter_code
_entity_poly.pdbx_strand_id
1 'polypeptide(L)'
;NIHGKEPVEIKSVFIANPLEGSDIDVKSAKYLTFNGKKNVTIEPGKAVYCDVMKYHLTPLQRLAITINYGEKTPVNASSHRGSRTTSYIISGEAKPKTVFADAEKCDHWYNISCIDVKTSAPTPCVAVLGNSITDGRGSTTNKQNRWTDFMAEAYEGKAAVLNLGIGGNRVFSGGLGPTAAQRFEHDILQQAGVEGGILFIGVNDIFIFKRIFVTD
;
A
#
# COMPACT_ATOMS: atom_id res chain seq x y z
N ASN A 1 -2.35 -10.91 -1.77
CA ASN A 1 -3.50 -11.61 -1.13
C ASN A 1 -3.09 -12.28 0.20
N ILE A 2 -2.17 -11.64 0.93
CA ILE A 2 -1.51 -12.22 2.12
C ILE A 2 -2.54 -12.53 3.24
N HIS A 3 -3.57 -11.73 3.37
CA HIS A 3 -4.61 -11.88 4.40
C HIS A 3 -5.96 -12.36 3.85
N GLY A 4 -6.06 -12.57 2.54
CA GLY A 4 -7.26 -13.07 1.89
C GLY A 4 -7.51 -14.54 2.21
N LYS A 5 -8.79 -14.95 2.14
CA LYS A 5 -9.21 -16.34 2.37
C LYS A 5 -9.63 -17.06 1.09
N GLU A 6 -9.76 -16.32 0.01
CA GLU A 6 -10.17 -16.82 -1.30
C GLU A 6 -9.16 -16.35 -2.36
N PRO A 7 -9.01 -17.08 -3.48
CA PRO A 7 -8.17 -16.64 -4.58
C PRO A 7 -8.66 -15.29 -5.14
N VAL A 8 -7.73 -14.45 -5.55
CA VAL A 8 -8.02 -13.17 -6.23
C VAL A 8 -7.60 -13.33 -7.69
N GLU A 9 -8.56 -13.22 -8.58
CA GLU A 9 -8.31 -13.18 -10.01
C GLU A 9 -8.09 -11.75 -10.49
N ILE A 10 -6.97 -11.52 -11.12
CA ILE A 10 -6.62 -10.25 -11.75
C ILE A 10 -6.53 -10.47 -13.26
N LYS A 11 -7.35 -9.76 -14.02
CA LYS A 11 -7.35 -9.79 -15.49
C LYS A 11 -6.21 -8.99 -16.07
N SER A 12 -5.95 -7.82 -15.49
CA SER A 12 -4.81 -6.98 -15.88
C SER A 12 -4.55 -5.91 -14.82
N VAL A 13 -3.32 -5.42 -14.81
CA VAL A 13 -2.90 -4.25 -14.05
C VAL A 13 -2.16 -3.31 -15.00
N PHE A 14 -2.38 -2.02 -14.88
CA PHE A 14 -1.53 -1.03 -15.51
C PHE A 14 -1.21 0.12 -14.55
N ILE A 15 -0.07 0.73 -14.78
CA ILE A 15 0.37 1.93 -14.06
C ILE A 15 0.44 3.12 -15.00
N ALA A 16 0.24 4.32 -14.48
CA ALA A 16 0.35 5.56 -15.22
C ALA A 16 0.73 6.73 -14.30
N ASN A 17 1.15 7.85 -14.89
CA ASN A 17 1.28 9.11 -14.15
C ASN A 17 -0.12 9.65 -13.83
N PRO A 18 -0.43 9.90 -12.56
CA PRO A 18 -1.72 10.49 -12.19
C PRO A 18 -1.80 11.96 -12.61
N LEU A 19 -2.99 12.38 -12.99
CA LEU A 19 -3.38 13.79 -13.17
C LEU A 19 -4.29 14.20 -12.00
N GLU A 20 -5.28 15.02 -12.25
CA GLU A 20 -6.24 15.41 -11.22
C GLU A 20 -7.32 14.33 -11.01
N GLY A 21 -7.70 14.11 -9.76
CA GLY A 21 -8.75 13.14 -9.39
C GLY A 21 -8.40 11.72 -9.82
N SER A 22 -9.25 11.12 -10.66
CA SER A 22 -9.06 9.78 -11.23
C SER A 22 -8.34 9.76 -12.57
N ASP A 23 -8.03 10.93 -13.13
CA ASP A 23 -7.45 11.04 -14.47
C ASP A 23 -5.97 10.65 -14.48
N ILE A 24 -5.53 10.12 -15.59
CA ILE A 24 -4.16 9.68 -15.82
C ILE A 24 -3.60 10.22 -17.14
N ASP A 25 -2.30 10.39 -17.22
CA ASP A 25 -1.64 10.57 -18.51
C ASP A 25 -1.65 9.25 -19.28
N VAL A 26 -2.56 9.15 -20.24
CA VAL A 26 -2.76 7.96 -21.07
C VAL A 26 -1.48 7.54 -21.81
N LYS A 27 -0.61 8.49 -22.18
CA LYS A 27 0.65 8.20 -22.88
C LYS A 27 1.68 7.52 -21.99
N SER A 28 1.59 7.74 -20.69
CA SER A 28 2.46 7.11 -19.70
C SER A 28 2.01 5.70 -19.30
N ALA A 29 0.79 5.30 -19.67
CA ALA A 29 0.19 4.03 -19.22
C ALA A 29 0.97 2.82 -19.76
N LYS A 30 1.31 1.90 -18.84
CA LYS A 30 1.96 0.62 -19.16
C LYS A 30 1.32 -0.51 -18.39
N TYR A 31 0.98 -1.58 -19.11
CA TYR A 31 0.50 -2.81 -18.50
C TYR A 31 1.65 -3.57 -17.83
N LEU A 32 1.37 -4.08 -16.64
CA LEU A 32 2.23 -5.04 -15.96
C LEU A 32 1.99 -6.44 -16.54
N THR A 33 3.02 -7.28 -16.45
CA THR A 33 2.91 -8.70 -16.78
C THR A 33 3.38 -9.55 -15.60
N PHE A 34 2.92 -10.80 -15.58
CA PHE A 34 3.23 -11.80 -14.58
C PHE A 34 3.65 -13.08 -15.33
N ASN A 35 4.95 -13.37 -15.38
CA ASN A 35 5.51 -14.42 -16.24
C ASN A 35 5.08 -14.26 -17.72
N GLY A 36 5.14 -13.03 -18.23
CA GLY A 36 4.77 -12.67 -19.59
C GLY A 36 3.26 -12.56 -19.87
N LYS A 37 2.39 -12.85 -18.91
CA LYS A 37 0.93 -12.79 -19.05
C LYS A 37 0.37 -11.53 -18.35
N LYS A 38 -0.71 -10.96 -18.86
CA LYS A 38 -1.37 -9.80 -18.21
C LYS A 38 -2.23 -10.19 -17.01
N ASN A 39 -2.68 -11.43 -16.96
CA ASN A 39 -3.54 -11.94 -15.90
C ASN A 39 -2.75 -12.79 -14.91
N VAL A 40 -3.24 -12.82 -13.69
CA VAL A 40 -2.70 -13.66 -12.61
C VAL A 40 -3.79 -14.00 -11.61
N THR A 41 -3.72 -15.19 -11.03
CA THR A 41 -4.49 -15.56 -9.85
C THR A 41 -3.58 -15.58 -8.64
N ILE A 42 -3.96 -14.87 -7.58
CA ILE A 42 -3.19 -14.79 -6.34
C ILE A 42 -3.91 -15.62 -5.28
N GLU A 43 -3.33 -16.75 -4.93
CA GLU A 43 -3.85 -17.66 -3.91
C GLU A 43 -3.86 -17.04 -2.51
N PRO A 44 -4.72 -17.48 -1.59
CA PRO A 44 -4.72 -17.07 -0.19
C PRO A 44 -3.35 -17.22 0.45
N GLY A 45 -2.94 -16.24 1.23
CA GLY A 45 -1.64 -16.22 1.91
C GLY A 45 -0.44 -15.99 0.99
N LYS A 46 -0.66 -15.66 -0.29
CA LYS A 46 0.42 -15.46 -1.26
C LYS A 46 0.52 -14.01 -1.74
N ALA A 47 1.73 -13.65 -2.13
CA ALA A 47 2.04 -12.47 -2.91
C ALA A 47 2.64 -12.89 -4.25
N VAL A 48 2.47 -12.06 -5.28
CA VAL A 48 3.08 -12.22 -6.59
C VAL A 48 3.75 -10.92 -7.00
N TYR A 49 4.90 -11.02 -7.64
CA TYR A 49 5.58 -9.88 -8.24
C TYR A 49 5.27 -9.85 -9.74
N CYS A 50 5.08 -8.65 -10.27
CA CYS A 50 5.05 -8.48 -11.72
C CYS A 50 6.47 -8.61 -12.30
N ASP A 51 6.54 -8.84 -13.60
CA ASP A 51 7.79 -8.83 -14.33
C ASP A 51 8.44 -7.44 -14.26
N VAL A 52 9.77 -7.41 -14.26
CA VAL A 52 10.52 -6.14 -14.27
C VAL A 52 10.22 -5.36 -15.55
N MET A 53 9.88 -4.10 -15.42
CA MET A 53 9.58 -3.23 -16.53
C MET A 53 10.39 -1.92 -16.47
N LYS A 54 10.64 -1.34 -17.64
CA LYS A 54 11.21 0.02 -17.71
C LYS A 54 10.09 1.05 -17.58
N TYR A 55 10.14 1.81 -16.50
CA TYR A 55 9.28 2.95 -16.27
C TYR A 55 10.12 4.11 -15.72
N HIS A 56 9.95 5.31 -16.25
CA HIS A 56 10.69 6.46 -15.73
C HIS A 56 10.01 6.97 -14.46
N LEU A 57 10.73 6.94 -13.35
CA LEU A 57 10.30 7.45 -12.06
C LEU A 57 11.28 8.50 -11.56
N THR A 58 10.74 9.58 -11.04
CA THR A 58 11.50 10.57 -10.28
C THR A 58 11.27 10.36 -8.78
N PRO A 59 12.17 10.84 -7.90
CA PRO A 59 11.94 10.78 -6.45
C PRO A 59 10.56 11.39 -6.09
N LEU A 60 9.87 10.75 -5.15
CA LEU A 60 8.54 11.13 -4.64
C LEU A 60 7.41 11.17 -5.70
N GLN A 61 7.66 10.64 -6.90
CA GLN A 61 6.64 10.57 -7.94
C GLN A 61 5.47 9.69 -7.50
N ARG A 62 4.26 10.19 -7.70
CA ARG A 62 3.03 9.43 -7.51
C ARG A 62 2.77 8.54 -8.73
N LEU A 63 2.18 7.37 -8.48
CA LEU A 63 1.71 6.46 -9.52
C LEU A 63 0.22 6.18 -9.35
N ALA A 64 -0.50 6.19 -10.45
CA ALA A 64 -1.82 5.60 -10.54
C ALA A 64 -1.68 4.12 -10.88
N ILE A 65 -2.35 3.26 -10.12
CA ILE A 65 -2.38 1.81 -10.35
C ILE A 65 -3.82 1.43 -10.61
N THR A 66 -4.11 0.89 -11.79
CA THR A 66 -5.45 0.39 -12.14
C THR A 66 -5.42 -1.12 -12.17
N ILE A 67 -6.31 -1.74 -11.39
CA ILE A 67 -6.45 -3.20 -11.29
C ILE A 67 -7.81 -3.60 -11.85
N ASN A 68 -7.79 -4.46 -12.86
CA ASN A 68 -8.98 -5.11 -13.39
C ASN A 68 -9.11 -6.49 -12.77
N TYR A 69 -10.10 -6.66 -11.92
CA TYR A 69 -10.37 -7.94 -11.24
C TYR A 69 -11.13 -8.92 -12.16
N GLY A 70 -11.09 -10.20 -11.80
CA GLY A 70 -11.87 -11.26 -12.42
C GLY A 70 -13.37 -11.11 -12.16
N GLU A 71 -14.13 -12.15 -12.51
CA GLU A 71 -15.60 -12.13 -12.37
C GLU A 71 -16.06 -12.08 -10.91
N LYS A 72 -15.30 -12.69 -10.02
CA LYS A 72 -15.57 -12.70 -8.58
C LYS A 72 -14.50 -11.92 -7.84
N THR A 73 -14.92 -10.87 -7.17
CA THR A 73 -14.08 -10.17 -6.19
C THR A 73 -14.32 -10.82 -4.84
N PRO A 74 -13.29 -11.34 -4.17
CA PRO A 74 -13.47 -12.01 -2.88
C PRO A 74 -13.96 -11.03 -1.81
N VAL A 75 -14.89 -11.50 -0.96
CA VAL A 75 -15.45 -10.71 0.15
C VAL A 75 -14.37 -10.32 1.16
N ASN A 76 -13.34 -11.17 1.32
CA ASN A 76 -12.22 -10.98 2.25
C ASN A 76 -10.90 -10.76 1.50
N ALA A 77 -10.86 -9.76 0.63
CA ALA A 77 -9.63 -9.35 -0.03
C ALA A 77 -8.64 -8.71 0.95
N SER A 78 -7.34 -8.93 0.73
CA SER A 78 -6.31 -8.15 1.41
C SER A 78 -6.46 -6.67 1.07
N SER A 79 -6.59 -5.83 2.09
CA SER A 79 -6.82 -4.41 1.90
C SER A 79 -6.20 -3.58 3.02
N HIS A 80 -5.96 -2.31 2.75
CA HIS A 80 -5.52 -1.33 3.73
C HIS A 80 -6.56 -0.21 3.83
N ARG A 81 -7.21 -0.09 4.99
CA ARG A 81 -8.19 0.95 5.29
C ARG A 81 -7.49 2.24 5.67
N GLY A 82 -8.10 3.36 5.29
CA GLY A 82 -7.55 4.67 5.66
C GLY A 82 -6.24 4.99 4.94
N SER A 83 -6.15 4.61 3.67
CA SER A 83 -4.98 4.89 2.81
C SER A 83 -4.60 6.37 2.68
N ARG A 84 -5.47 7.28 3.12
CA ARG A 84 -5.32 8.73 2.93
C ARG A 84 -5.14 9.13 1.47
N THR A 85 -5.57 8.24 0.58
CA THR A 85 -5.53 8.42 -0.88
C THR A 85 -6.82 7.86 -1.43
N THR A 86 -7.50 8.62 -2.26
CA THR A 86 -8.76 8.19 -2.84
C THR A 86 -8.54 7.14 -3.91
N SER A 87 -9.22 6.02 -3.76
CA SER A 87 -9.39 5.00 -4.79
C SER A 87 -10.73 5.17 -5.49
N TYR A 88 -10.76 4.87 -6.76
CA TYR A 88 -11.94 5.00 -7.64
C TYR A 88 -12.34 3.63 -8.14
N ILE A 89 -13.59 3.26 -7.96
CA ILE A 89 -14.12 1.93 -8.32
C ILE A 89 -15.23 2.09 -9.36
N ILE A 90 -15.13 1.37 -10.46
CA ILE A 90 -16.15 1.28 -11.50
C ILE A 90 -16.49 -0.17 -11.80
N SER A 91 -17.65 -0.40 -12.36
CA SER A 91 -18.03 -1.70 -12.92
C SER A 91 -17.39 -1.88 -14.30
N GLY A 92 -17.02 -3.13 -14.61
CA GLY A 92 -16.41 -3.48 -15.89
C GLY A 92 -14.90 -3.33 -15.93
N GLU A 93 -14.34 -3.52 -17.12
CA GLU A 93 -12.89 -3.48 -17.35
C GLU A 93 -12.44 -2.09 -17.77
N ALA A 94 -11.51 -1.51 -17.01
CA ALA A 94 -10.90 -0.22 -17.33
C ALA A 94 -9.72 -0.39 -18.29
N LYS A 95 -9.63 0.51 -19.27
CA LYS A 95 -8.48 0.70 -20.16
C LYS A 95 -7.87 2.07 -19.88
N PRO A 96 -6.65 2.37 -20.34
CA PRO A 96 -6.01 3.68 -20.08
C PRO A 96 -6.85 4.91 -20.49
N LYS A 97 -7.77 4.76 -21.44
CA LYS A 97 -8.68 5.82 -21.87
C LYS A 97 -10.04 5.83 -21.18
N THR A 98 -10.27 4.92 -20.24
CA THR A 98 -11.55 4.84 -19.52
C THR A 98 -11.69 6.03 -18.58
N VAL A 99 -12.84 6.69 -18.65
CA VAL A 99 -13.20 7.81 -17.77
C VAL A 99 -13.92 7.27 -16.54
N PHE A 100 -13.53 7.75 -15.36
CA PHE A 100 -14.06 7.33 -14.07
C PHE A 100 -15.05 8.35 -13.47
N ALA A 101 -15.88 9.00 -14.32
CA ALA A 101 -16.73 10.12 -13.91
C ALA A 101 -17.68 9.75 -12.74
N ASP A 102 -18.32 8.59 -12.81
CA ASP A 102 -19.30 8.13 -11.80
C ASP A 102 -18.73 7.05 -10.88
N ALA A 103 -17.42 7.04 -10.67
CA ALA A 103 -16.77 6.06 -9.83
C ALA A 103 -17.16 6.21 -8.36
N GLU A 104 -17.40 5.07 -7.70
CA GLU A 104 -17.44 5.00 -6.25
C GLU A 104 -16.06 5.40 -5.69
N LYS A 105 -16.06 6.21 -4.63
CA LYS A 105 -14.82 6.72 -4.01
C LYS A 105 -14.66 6.13 -2.62
N CYS A 106 -13.47 5.67 -2.31
CA CYS A 106 -13.11 5.22 -0.97
C CYS A 106 -11.64 5.47 -0.67
N ASP A 107 -11.29 5.60 0.61
CA ASP A 107 -9.91 5.74 1.08
C ASP A 107 -9.36 4.36 1.49
N HIS A 108 -9.31 3.42 0.54
CA HIS A 108 -8.78 2.08 0.74
C HIS A 108 -7.86 1.69 -0.41
N TRP A 109 -6.84 0.88 -0.12
CA TRP A 109 -6.08 0.14 -1.12
C TRP A 109 -6.41 -1.35 -1.06
N TYR A 110 -6.44 -2.00 -2.20
CA TYR A 110 -6.75 -3.42 -2.34
C TYR A 110 -5.62 -4.14 -3.08
N ASN A 111 -5.14 -5.25 -2.51
CA ASN A 111 -4.18 -6.18 -3.13
C ASN A 111 -2.87 -5.56 -3.62
N ILE A 112 -2.46 -4.42 -3.08
CA ILE A 112 -1.16 -3.81 -3.32
C ILE A 112 -0.32 -3.96 -2.06
N SER A 113 0.91 -4.48 -2.18
CA SER A 113 1.84 -4.62 -1.06
C SER A 113 2.95 -3.58 -1.10
N CYS A 114 3.72 -3.55 -2.18
CA CYS A 114 4.86 -2.65 -2.32
C CYS A 114 5.11 -2.31 -3.80
N ILE A 115 5.98 -1.33 -4.02
CA ILE A 115 6.55 -0.98 -5.31
C ILE A 115 8.06 -0.99 -5.15
N ASP A 116 8.73 -1.96 -5.80
CA ASP A 116 10.17 -2.04 -5.80
C ASP A 116 10.75 -1.31 -7.00
N VAL A 117 11.80 -0.54 -6.79
CA VAL A 117 12.47 0.25 -7.83
C VAL A 117 13.93 -0.16 -7.91
N LYS A 118 14.39 -0.53 -9.12
CA LYS A 118 15.81 -0.76 -9.35
C LYS A 118 16.52 0.58 -9.56
N THR A 119 17.46 0.89 -8.66
CA THR A 119 18.28 2.09 -8.73
C THR A 119 19.65 1.83 -9.34
N SER A 120 20.28 2.86 -9.89
CA SER A 120 21.63 2.78 -10.48
C SER A 120 22.74 2.70 -9.42
N ALA A 121 22.48 3.17 -8.21
CA ALA A 121 23.35 3.10 -7.06
C ALA A 121 22.58 2.55 -5.85
N PRO A 122 23.24 1.94 -4.87
CA PRO A 122 22.60 1.53 -3.62
C PRO A 122 21.86 2.71 -3.01
N THR A 123 20.55 2.53 -2.79
CA THR A 123 19.70 3.54 -2.15
C THR A 123 19.08 2.90 -0.92
N PRO A 124 19.44 3.35 0.29
CA PRO A 124 18.93 2.77 1.51
C PRO A 124 17.43 3.00 1.64
N CYS A 125 16.75 2.10 2.35
CA CYS A 125 15.36 2.23 2.70
C CYS A 125 15.19 2.22 4.22
N VAL A 126 14.38 3.15 4.73
CA VAL A 126 13.99 3.21 6.14
C VAL A 126 12.55 2.71 6.25
N ALA A 127 12.36 1.61 6.98
CA ALA A 127 11.05 1.04 7.24
C ALA A 127 10.48 1.61 8.54
N VAL A 128 9.25 2.14 8.50
CA VAL A 128 8.58 2.75 9.65
C VAL A 128 7.38 1.90 10.06
N LEU A 129 7.57 1.05 11.07
CA LEU A 129 6.51 0.21 11.62
C LEU A 129 5.75 0.99 12.69
N GLY A 130 4.42 1.11 12.52
CA GLY A 130 3.64 1.93 13.41
C GLY A 130 2.15 1.59 13.44
N ASN A 131 1.43 2.42 14.17
CA ASN A 131 -0.03 2.37 14.29
C ASN A 131 -0.70 3.48 13.46
N SER A 132 -1.88 3.94 13.88
CA SER A 132 -2.65 4.99 13.18
C SER A 132 -1.90 6.30 12.99
N ILE A 133 -0.97 6.65 13.87
CA ILE A 133 -0.18 7.89 13.76
C ILE A 133 0.75 7.79 12.53
N THR A 134 1.42 6.67 12.38
CA THR A 134 2.27 6.38 11.21
C THR A 134 1.44 6.17 9.95
N ASP A 135 0.31 5.48 10.04
CA ASP A 135 -0.66 5.29 8.95
C ASP A 135 -1.22 6.62 8.40
N GLY A 136 -1.14 7.68 9.18
CA GLY A 136 -1.52 9.03 8.78
C GLY A 136 -2.84 9.52 9.34
N ARG A 137 -3.31 9.00 10.49
CA ARG A 137 -4.49 9.55 11.16
C ARG A 137 -4.29 11.04 11.47
N GLY A 138 -5.24 11.87 11.01
CA GLY A 138 -5.19 13.32 11.14
C GLY A 138 -4.51 14.03 9.96
N SER A 139 -3.88 13.31 9.04
CA SER A 139 -3.42 13.89 7.77
C SER A 139 -4.59 14.08 6.78
N THR A 140 -4.35 14.87 5.75
CA THR A 140 -5.37 15.22 4.75
C THR A 140 -5.37 14.25 3.58
N THR A 141 -6.52 13.67 3.25
CA THR A 141 -6.67 12.79 2.08
C THR A 141 -6.14 13.46 0.81
N ASN A 142 -5.36 12.74 0.03
CA ASN A 142 -4.70 13.14 -1.22
C ASN A 142 -3.61 14.21 -1.11
N LYS A 143 -3.26 14.69 0.09
CA LYS A 143 -2.22 15.74 0.26
C LYS A 143 -0.83 15.18 0.51
N GLN A 144 -0.68 13.87 0.73
CA GLN A 144 0.61 13.26 1.05
C GLN A 144 1.35 14.06 2.15
N ASN A 145 0.68 14.29 3.27
CA ASN A 145 1.18 15.10 4.38
C ASN A 145 1.20 14.33 5.72
N ARG A 146 1.51 13.02 5.65
CA ARG A 146 1.89 12.23 6.82
C ARG A 146 3.27 12.67 7.29
N TRP A 147 3.59 12.46 8.54
CA TRP A 147 4.95 12.72 9.02
C TRP A 147 6.01 11.90 8.26
N THR A 148 5.67 10.69 7.79
CA THR A 148 6.54 9.86 6.94
C THR A 148 6.71 10.43 5.53
N ASP A 149 5.73 11.18 5.01
CA ASP A 149 5.86 11.87 3.72
C ASP A 149 6.88 13.01 3.85
N PHE A 150 6.79 13.83 4.91
CA PHE A 150 7.79 14.87 5.20
C PHE A 150 9.19 14.29 5.45
N MET A 151 9.27 13.13 6.10
CA MET A 151 10.55 12.42 6.26
C MET A 151 11.13 12.03 4.91
N ALA A 152 10.31 11.49 4.00
CA ALA A 152 10.73 11.12 2.66
C ALA A 152 11.20 12.35 1.84
N GLU A 153 10.50 13.47 1.96
CA GLU A 153 10.91 14.75 1.36
C GLU A 153 12.26 15.22 1.90
N ALA A 154 12.49 15.14 3.22
CA ALA A 154 13.75 15.54 3.85
C ALA A 154 14.95 14.70 3.42
N TYR A 155 14.75 13.49 2.97
CA TYR A 155 15.82 12.66 2.39
C TYR A 155 16.21 13.08 0.97
N GLU A 156 15.44 13.91 0.28
CA GLU A 156 15.75 14.43 -1.06
C GLU A 156 16.12 13.34 -2.08
N GLY A 157 15.46 12.20 -2.01
CA GLY A 157 15.74 11.04 -2.87
C GLY A 157 17.00 10.23 -2.49
N LYS A 158 17.69 10.55 -1.38
CA LYS A 158 18.86 9.81 -0.90
C LYS A 158 18.49 8.51 -0.17
N ALA A 159 17.26 8.41 0.31
CA ALA A 159 16.70 7.20 0.93
C ALA A 159 15.23 7.05 0.60
N ALA A 160 14.75 5.81 0.55
CA ALA A 160 13.33 5.52 0.49
C ALA A 160 12.74 5.42 1.91
N VAL A 161 11.44 5.73 2.05
CA VAL A 161 10.71 5.56 3.31
C VAL A 161 9.53 4.65 3.06
N LEU A 162 9.48 3.51 3.77
CA LEU A 162 8.33 2.61 3.79
C LEU A 162 7.44 2.95 4.97
N ASN A 163 6.23 3.44 4.69
CA ASN A 163 5.22 3.63 5.71
C ASN A 163 4.46 2.32 5.93
N LEU A 164 4.73 1.65 7.05
CA LEU A 164 4.13 0.38 7.46
C LEU A 164 3.17 0.58 8.64
N GLY A 165 2.53 1.74 8.72
CA GLY A 165 1.51 2.06 9.70
C GLY A 165 0.22 1.28 9.44
N ILE A 166 -0.40 0.76 10.50
CA ILE A 166 -1.73 0.14 10.48
C ILE A 166 -2.58 0.77 11.59
N GLY A 167 -3.72 1.36 11.23
CA GLY A 167 -4.65 1.92 12.20
C GLY A 167 -5.08 0.90 13.25
N GLY A 168 -5.01 1.26 14.55
CA GLY A 168 -5.37 0.37 15.65
C GLY A 168 -4.38 -0.76 15.93
N ASN A 169 -3.21 -0.79 15.28
CA ASN A 169 -2.22 -1.86 15.45
C ASN A 169 -1.58 -1.84 16.84
N ARG A 170 -1.21 -3.03 17.32
CA ARG A 170 -0.59 -3.28 18.63
C ARG A 170 0.70 -4.07 18.49
N VAL A 171 1.50 -4.10 19.57
CA VAL A 171 2.79 -4.77 19.60
C VAL A 171 2.65 -6.28 19.57
N PHE A 172 1.93 -6.86 20.53
CA PHE A 172 1.92 -8.32 20.74
C PHE A 172 0.55 -9.00 20.60
N SER A 173 -0.55 -8.33 20.94
CA SER A 173 -1.86 -8.99 20.97
C SER A 173 -3.02 -8.07 20.67
N GLY A 174 -4.03 -8.59 19.94
CA GLY A 174 -5.25 -7.88 19.59
C GLY A 174 -5.00 -6.69 18.64
N GLY A 175 -5.96 -5.75 18.59
CA GLY A 175 -5.91 -4.63 17.65
C GLY A 175 -6.43 -4.98 16.28
N LEU A 176 -6.12 -4.15 15.29
CA LEU A 176 -6.46 -4.36 13.89
C LEU A 176 -5.25 -4.87 13.11
N GLY A 177 -5.49 -5.81 12.22
CA GLY A 177 -4.46 -6.47 11.43
C GLY A 177 -3.53 -7.37 12.26
N PRO A 178 -2.50 -7.95 11.61
CA PRO A 178 -1.44 -8.66 12.32
C PRO A 178 -0.69 -7.72 13.26
N THR A 179 -0.29 -8.21 14.43
CA THR A 179 0.47 -7.40 15.39
C THR A 179 1.84 -7.03 14.84
N ALA A 180 2.46 -5.99 15.40
CA ALA A 180 3.81 -5.58 14.98
C ALA A 180 4.81 -6.73 15.08
N ALA A 181 4.76 -7.53 16.14
CA ALA A 181 5.63 -8.68 16.30
C ALA A 181 5.39 -9.76 15.22
N GLN A 182 4.14 -10.03 14.86
CA GLN A 182 3.81 -11.02 13.82
C GLN A 182 4.25 -10.61 12.42
N ARG A 183 4.26 -9.31 12.12
CA ARG A 183 4.61 -8.81 10.79
C ARG A 183 6.01 -8.25 10.67
N PHE A 184 6.77 -8.18 11.76
CA PHE A 184 8.11 -7.58 11.79
C PHE A 184 9.07 -8.19 10.78
N GLU A 185 9.13 -9.52 10.73
CA GLU A 185 10.01 -10.22 9.79
C GLU A 185 9.64 -9.91 8.34
N HIS A 186 8.36 -10.07 7.99
CA HIS A 186 7.87 -9.84 6.64
C HIS A 186 7.96 -8.36 6.23
N ASP A 187 7.51 -7.45 7.11
CA ASP A 187 7.37 -6.04 6.76
C ASP A 187 8.68 -5.26 6.87
N ILE A 188 9.65 -5.74 7.67
CA ILE A 188 10.94 -5.07 7.86
C ILE A 188 12.07 -5.87 7.25
N LEU A 189 12.32 -7.10 7.76
CA LEU A 189 13.53 -7.83 7.44
C LEU A 189 13.56 -8.40 6.02
N GLN A 190 12.38 -8.70 5.46
CA GLN A 190 12.26 -9.26 4.11
C GLN A 190 12.04 -8.21 3.01
N GLN A 191 11.97 -6.91 3.38
CA GLN A 191 11.81 -5.86 2.37
C GLN A 191 13.13 -5.52 1.70
N ALA A 192 13.08 -5.29 0.40
CA ALA A 192 14.26 -4.96 -0.38
C ALA A 192 14.87 -3.62 0.04
N GLY A 193 16.19 -3.59 0.22
CA GLY A 193 16.95 -2.35 0.49
C GLY A 193 16.74 -1.74 1.88
N VAL A 194 16.05 -2.39 2.80
CA VAL A 194 15.88 -1.89 4.17
C VAL A 194 17.20 -2.00 4.92
N GLU A 195 17.74 -0.86 5.35
CA GLU A 195 18.96 -0.74 6.13
C GLU A 195 18.71 -0.19 7.54
N GLY A 196 17.50 0.36 7.78
CA GLY A 196 17.12 0.90 9.08
C GLY A 196 15.62 0.81 9.32
N GLY A 197 15.23 0.75 10.60
CA GLY A 197 13.83 0.67 11.00
C GLY A 197 13.49 1.63 12.13
N ILE A 198 12.30 2.22 12.06
CA ILE A 198 11.71 3.02 13.13
C ILE A 198 10.48 2.27 13.64
N LEU A 199 10.45 2.00 14.95
CA LEU A 199 9.30 1.42 15.64
C LEU A 199 8.55 2.53 16.38
N PHE A 200 7.38 2.93 15.87
CA PHE A 200 6.56 3.96 16.48
C PHE A 200 5.15 3.40 16.78
N ILE A 201 5.08 2.59 17.83
CA ILE A 201 3.92 1.80 18.21
C ILE A 201 3.82 1.68 19.73
N GLY A 202 2.69 1.17 20.25
CA GLY A 202 2.49 0.88 21.69
C GLY A 202 1.34 1.66 22.33
N VAL A 203 0.93 2.79 21.78
CA VAL A 203 -0.16 3.60 22.36
C VAL A 203 -1.47 2.81 22.51
N ASN A 204 -1.78 1.92 21.55
CA ASN A 204 -2.99 1.10 21.60
C ASN A 204 -2.89 -0.05 22.61
N ASP A 205 -1.70 -0.44 23.01
CA ASP A 205 -1.45 -1.43 24.06
C ASP A 205 -1.70 -0.80 25.44
N ILE A 206 -1.24 0.43 25.67
CA ILE A 206 -1.38 1.15 26.93
C ILE A 206 -2.85 1.45 27.26
N PHE A 207 -3.68 1.77 26.29
CA PHE A 207 -5.10 2.07 26.50
C PHE A 207 -5.91 0.89 27.08
N ILE A 208 -5.46 -0.36 26.90
CA ILE A 208 -6.12 -1.52 27.49
C ILE A 208 -5.86 -1.59 28.99
N PHE A 209 -4.65 -1.31 29.42
CA PHE A 209 -4.28 -1.36 30.83
C PHE A 209 -5.06 -0.32 31.67
N LYS A 210 -5.38 0.85 31.11
CA LYS A 210 -6.22 1.85 31.80
C LYS A 210 -7.65 1.37 32.10
N ARG A 211 -8.22 0.46 31.30
CA ARG A 211 -9.57 -0.08 31.55
C ARG A 211 -9.60 -1.17 32.61
N ILE A 212 -8.47 -1.81 32.93
CA ILE A 212 -8.38 -2.87 33.96
C ILE A 212 -8.15 -2.28 35.35
N PHE A 213 -7.65 -1.04 35.45
CA PHE A 213 -7.33 -0.41 36.74
C PHE A 213 -8.36 0.62 37.22
N VAL A 214 -9.54 0.70 36.61
CA VAL A 214 -10.67 1.53 37.06
C VAL A 214 -11.89 0.65 37.29
N THR A 215 -11.75 -0.33 38.16
CA THR A 215 -12.89 -0.92 38.91
C THR A 215 -12.49 -0.93 40.36
N ASP A 216 -13.02 0.04 41.09
CA ASP A 216 -13.18 -0.03 42.54
C ASP A 216 -14.07 -1.20 42.90
#